data_1891be75748fe85131a988fe1de28bed
#
_entry.id   1891be75748fe85131a988fe1de28bed
#
_cell.length_a   1.000
_cell.length_b   1.000
_cell.length_c   1.000
_cell.angle_alpha   90.00
_cell.angle_beta   90.00
_cell.angle_gamma   90.00
#
_symmetry.space_group_name_H-M   'P 1'
#
loop_
_entity.id
_entity.type
_entity.pdbx_description
1 polymer ?
#
loop_
_entity_poly.entity_id
_entity_poly.type
_entity_poly.pdbx_seq_one_letter_code
_entity_poly.pdbx_strand_id
1 'polypeptide(L)'
;MTSPAMPAPRAVLFDLDGTLADTAPDLAAAVNWLRTERGLAPTPYAILRPTASAGARGMIGAAFGLAPGDAGYEDLRLAWFDRYQDNMAVDSTLFEGIDALLQGITDAGMAWGVVTNKPARFTDPLIPQIKLDHAGCIVSGDTMPFSKPHPAPLLEGARRLGIAPEHCWYVGDDLRDIEAGRAANMVTVACAWGYCGSVEPTTWGADFLCATPLDLLALLRSCATVSSPVASIA
;
A
#
# COMPACT_ATOMS: atom_id res chain seq x y z
N MET A 1 -2.39 -19.66 28.06
CA MET A 1 -1.79 -20.36 26.87
C MET A 1 -1.05 -19.30 26.11
N THR A 2 0.27 -19.30 26.14
CA THR A 2 1.09 -18.40 25.31
C THR A 2 0.96 -18.85 23.86
N SER A 3 0.40 -18.00 23.00
CA SER A 3 0.46 -18.23 21.54
C SER A 3 1.90 -18.54 21.15
N PRO A 4 2.14 -19.51 20.25
CA PRO A 4 3.48 -19.76 19.75
C PRO A 4 4.04 -18.45 19.21
N ALA A 5 5.26 -18.09 19.61
CA ALA A 5 5.94 -16.89 19.14
C ALA A 5 6.07 -16.97 17.62
N MET A 6 5.50 -16.00 16.92
CA MET A 6 5.58 -15.95 15.47
C MET A 6 7.02 -15.57 15.07
N PRO A 7 7.66 -16.30 14.14
CA PRO A 7 9.03 -15.99 13.73
C PRO A 7 9.07 -14.62 13.04
N ALA A 8 10.16 -13.88 13.25
CA ALA A 8 10.40 -12.65 12.54
C ALA A 8 10.43 -12.89 11.01
N PRO A 9 9.88 -12.00 10.21
CA PRO A 9 9.94 -12.12 8.77
C PRO A 9 11.39 -11.93 8.28
N ARG A 10 11.68 -12.45 7.08
CA ARG A 10 12.90 -12.15 6.35
C ARG A 10 12.70 -10.97 5.37
N ALA A 11 11.43 -10.72 5.01
CA ALA A 11 11.06 -9.56 4.20
C ALA A 11 9.70 -9.01 4.62
N VAL A 12 9.52 -7.70 4.39
CA VAL A 12 8.24 -7.02 4.51
C VAL A 12 7.89 -6.39 3.16
N LEU A 13 6.76 -6.79 2.59
CA LEU A 13 6.20 -6.20 1.38
C LEU A 13 5.07 -5.25 1.77
N PHE A 14 5.01 -4.10 1.12
CA PHE A 14 4.06 -3.04 1.42
C PHE A 14 3.22 -2.68 0.20
N ASP A 15 1.96 -2.33 0.41
CA ASP A 15 1.27 -1.47 -0.56
C ASP A 15 1.89 -0.06 -0.56
N LEU A 16 1.53 0.75 -1.52
CA LEU A 16 2.05 2.12 -1.69
C LEU A 16 1.06 3.17 -1.19
N ASP A 17 -0.05 3.33 -1.94
CA ASP A 17 -1.05 4.38 -1.71
C ASP A 17 -1.87 4.09 -0.44
N GLY A 18 -1.76 4.90 0.59
CA GLY A 18 -2.42 4.67 1.87
C GLY A 18 -1.63 3.81 2.86
N THR A 19 -0.50 3.24 2.45
CA THR A 19 0.34 2.40 3.31
C THR A 19 1.70 3.02 3.55
N LEU A 20 2.54 3.18 2.52
CA LEU A 20 3.81 3.88 2.63
C LEU A 20 3.65 5.38 2.41
N ALA A 21 2.80 5.79 1.45
CA ALA A 21 2.65 7.17 1.04
C ALA A 21 1.18 7.64 1.12
N ASP A 22 0.99 8.86 1.64
CA ASP A 22 -0.27 9.60 1.49
C ASP A 22 -0.27 10.31 0.14
N THR A 23 -0.83 9.65 -0.86
CA THR A 23 -0.98 10.16 -2.23
C THR A 23 -2.37 10.72 -2.50
N ALA A 24 -3.31 10.60 -1.54
CA ALA A 24 -4.68 11.06 -1.68
C ALA A 24 -4.81 12.56 -2.00
N PRO A 25 -3.94 13.46 -1.51
CA PRO A 25 -4.01 14.87 -1.87
C PRO A 25 -3.92 15.10 -3.39
N ASP A 26 -2.92 14.51 -4.07
CA ASP A 26 -2.73 14.69 -5.51
C ASP A 26 -3.80 13.97 -6.34
N LEU A 27 -4.23 12.77 -5.89
CA LEU A 27 -5.34 12.04 -6.51
C LEU A 27 -6.64 12.86 -6.46
N ALA A 28 -6.92 13.49 -5.32
CA ALA A 28 -8.09 14.36 -5.11
C ALA A 28 -7.97 15.67 -5.90
N ALA A 29 -6.79 16.26 -5.94
CA ALA A 29 -6.55 17.48 -6.73
C ALA A 29 -6.82 17.25 -8.21
N ALA A 30 -6.38 16.10 -8.76
CA ALA A 30 -6.61 15.75 -10.15
C ALA A 30 -8.10 15.61 -10.48
N VAL A 31 -8.91 14.95 -9.63
CA VAL A 31 -10.35 14.82 -9.89
C VAL A 31 -11.10 16.14 -9.68
N ASN A 32 -10.70 16.95 -8.72
CA ASN A 32 -11.29 18.26 -8.48
C ASN A 32 -10.95 19.27 -9.59
N TRP A 33 -9.76 19.18 -10.18
CA TRP A 33 -9.45 19.94 -11.39
C TRP A 33 -10.44 19.61 -12.52
N LEU A 34 -10.73 18.32 -12.77
CA LEU A 34 -11.72 17.91 -13.79
C LEU A 34 -13.13 18.46 -13.52
N ARG A 35 -13.53 18.57 -12.25
CA ARG A 35 -14.80 19.19 -11.86
C ARG A 35 -14.81 20.67 -12.19
N THR A 36 -13.76 21.37 -11.81
CA THR A 36 -13.63 22.83 -12.04
C THR A 36 -13.67 23.18 -13.53
N GLU A 37 -12.95 22.42 -14.37
CA GLU A 37 -12.98 22.58 -15.83
C GLU A 37 -14.39 22.40 -16.44
N ARG A 38 -15.28 21.73 -15.71
CA ARG A 38 -16.69 21.52 -16.10
C ARG A 38 -17.66 22.47 -15.39
N GLY A 39 -17.15 23.49 -14.70
CA GLY A 39 -17.98 24.46 -13.96
C GLY A 39 -18.65 23.87 -12.71
N LEU A 40 -18.19 22.71 -12.21
CA LEU A 40 -18.71 22.06 -11.01
C LEU A 40 -17.89 22.45 -9.79
N ALA A 41 -18.56 22.58 -8.63
CA ALA A 41 -17.86 22.79 -7.37
C ALA A 41 -16.95 21.59 -7.02
N PRO A 42 -15.77 21.82 -6.41
CA PRO A 42 -14.91 20.73 -5.94
C PRO A 42 -15.64 19.79 -4.96
N THR A 43 -15.36 18.50 -5.04
CA THR A 43 -15.81 17.52 -4.04
C THR A 43 -14.95 17.69 -2.78
N PRO A 44 -15.57 17.74 -1.57
CA PRO A 44 -14.81 17.81 -0.33
C PRO A 44 -13.78 16.70 -0.19
N TYR A 45 -12.57 17.02 0.29
CA TYR A 45 -11.47 16.08 0.45
C TYR A 45 -11.84 14.88 1.35
N ALA A 46 -12.62 15.12 2.42
CA ALA A 46 -13.08 14.07 3.33
C ALA A 46 -13.95 12.99 2.63
N ILE A 47 -14.59 13.32 1.48
CA ILE A 47 -15.34 12.36 0.66
C ILE A 47 -14.39 11.59 -0.27
N LEU A 48 -13.35 12.25 -0.77
CA LEU A 48 -12.42 11.67 -1.74
C LEU A 48 -11.38 10.76 -1.08
N ARG A 49 -10.79 11.19 0.04
CA ARG A 49 -9.69 10.47 0.70
C ARG A 49 -9.96 8.98 0.95
N PRO A 50 -11.13 8.57 1.50
CA PRO A 50 -11.41 7.15 1.73
C PRO A 50 -11.51 6.30 0.45
N THR A 51 -11.64 6.94 -0.72
CA THR A 51 -11.74 6.25 -2.01
C THR A 51 -10.41 6.14 -2.75
N ALA A 52 -9.33 6.69 -2.18
CA ALA A 52 -8.03 6.82 -2.85
C ALA A 52 -7.41 5.46 -3.23
N SER A 53 -7.50 4.44 -2.36
CA SER A 53 -7.01 3.08 -2.65
C SER A 53 -7.68 2.44 -3.88
N ALA A 54 -8.86 2.93 -4.31
CA ALA A 54 -9.52 2.49 -5.53
C ALA A 54 -9.08 3.27 -6.79
N GLY A 55 -8.14 4.22 -6.66
CA GLY A 55 -7.59 5.01 -7.77
C GLY A 55 -8.65 5.78 -8.56
N ALA A 56 -8.50 5.80 -9.89
CA ALA A 56 -9.43 6.51 -10.77
C ALA A 56 -10.90 6.10 -10.56
N ARG A 57 -11.15 4.81 -10.35
CA ARG A 57 -12.52 4.32 -10.13
C ARG A 57 -13.14 4.93 -8.87
N GLY A 58 -12.39 4.96 -7.77
CA GLY A 58 -12.86 5.56 -6.52
C GLY A 58 -13.05 7.06 -6.64
N MET A 59 -12.06 7.75 -7.19
CA MET A 59 -12.07 9.20 -7.35
C MET A 59 -13.20 9.67 -8.27
N ILE A 60 -13.39 9.04 -9.44
CA ILE A 60 -14.46 9.39 -10.39
C ILE A 60 -15.82 9.01 -9.81
N GLY A 61 -15.93 7.85 -9.17
CA GLY A 61 -17.16 7.43 -8.49
C GLY A 61 -17.62 8.46 -7.45
N ALA A 62 -16.72 8.86 -6.56
CA ALA A 62 -17.01 9.83 -5.50
C ALA A 62 -17.27 11.25 -6.04
N ALA A 63 -16.58 11.65 -7.11
CA ALA A 63 -16.66 13.01 -7.64
C ALA A 63 -17.78 13.23 -8.67
N PHE A 64 -18.12 12.20 -9.46
CA PHE A 64 -19.07 12.32 -10.57
C PHE A 64 -20.23 11.32 -10.50
N GLY A 65 -20.19 10.35 -9.58
CA GLY A 65 -21.20 9.31 -9.46
C GLY A 65 -21.17 8.28 -10.61
N LEU A 66 -20.05 8.19 -11.36
CA LEU A 66 -19.91 7.30 -12.50
C LEU A 66 -19.06 6.08 -12.18
N ALA A 67 -19.44 4.94 -12.72
CA ALA A 67 -18.73 3.66 -12.63
C ALA A 67 -18.17 3.23 -14.00
N PRO A 68 -17.20 2.30 -14.04
CA PRO A 68 -16.76 1.69 -15.29
C PRO A 68 -17.94 1.13 -16.09
N GLY A 69 -18.02 1.50 -17.35
CA GLY A 69 -19.13 1.16 -18.27
C GLY A 69 -20.19 2.24 -18.41
N ASP A 70 -20.26 3.22 -17.54
CA ASP A 70 -21.16 4.35 -17.69
C ASP A 70 -20.68 5.30 -18.81
N ALA A 71 -21.63 5.95 -19.48
CA ALA A 71 -21.33 6.91 -20.52
C ALA A 71 -20.50 8.08 -19.95
N GLY A 72 -19.36 8.38 -20.58
CA GLY A 72 -18.42 9.43 -20.18
C GLY A 72 -17.42 9.03 -19.09
N TYR A 73 -17.50 7.82 -18.51
CA TYR A 73 -16.54 7.36 -17.53
C TYR A 73 -15.12 7.27 -18.10
N GLU A 74 -14.95 6.67 -19.26
CA GLU A 74 -13.63 6.50 -19.89
C GLU A 74 -12.98 7.83 -20.27
N ASP A 75 -13.75 8.82 -20.74
CA ASP A 75 -13.22 10.15 -21.03
C ASP A 75 -12.72 10.82 -19.76
N LEU A 76 -13.47 10.72 -18.65
CA LEU A 76 -13.03 11.23 -17.35
C LEU A 76 -11.80 10.49 -16.83
N ARG A 77 -11.74 9.15 -17.00
CA ARG A 77 -10.61 8.35 -16.56
C ARG A 77 -9.32 8.71 -17.28
N LEU A 78 -9.38 8.88 -18.59
CA LEU A 78 -8.24 9.29 -19.39
C LEU A 78 -7.78 10.72 -19.01
N ALA A 79 -8.70 11.67 -18.92
CA ALA A 79 -8.37 13.04 -18.51
C ALA A 79 -7.83 13.12 -17.08
N TRP A 80 -8.34 12.27 -16.17
CA TRP A 80 -7.82 12.15 -14.82
C TRP A 80 -6.40 11.59 -14.81
N PHE A 81 -6.13 10.57 -15.64
CA PHE A 81 -4.80 9.96 -15.76
C PHE A 81 -3.76 10.98 -16.23
N ASP A 82 -4.08 11.75 -17.26
CA ASP A 82 -3.19 12.77 -17.81
C ASP A 82 -2.93 13.87 -16.77
N ARG A 83 -4.00 14.37 -16.12
CA ARG A 83 -3.88 15.39 -15.07
C ARG A 83 -3.06 14.91 -13.88
N TYR A 84 -3.31 13.68 -13.42
CA TYR A 84 -2.57 13.10 -12.29
C TYR A 84 -1.09 12.88 -12.65
N GLN A 85 -0.80 12.39 -13.84
CA GLN A 85 0.57 12.16 -14.29
C GLN A 85 1.41 13.45 -14.29
N ASP A 86 0.83 14.57 -14.69
CA ASP A 86 1.52 15.85 -14.74
C ASP A 86 1.69 16.51 -13.36
N ASN A 87 0.95 16.05 -12.35
CA ASN A 87 0.88 16.68 -11.03
C ASN A 87 0.98 15.67 -9.87
N MET A 88 1.57 14.50 -10.08
CA MET A 88 1.84 13.58 -8.99
C MET A 88 3.04 14.06 -8.15
N ALA A 89 3.06 13.74 -6.88
CA ALA A 89 4.10 14.12 -5.93
C ALA A 89 4.25 15.64 -5.71
N VAL A 90 3.18 16.40 -5.86
CA VAL A 90 3.11 17.81 -5.44
C VAL A 90 2.90 17.88 -3.93
N ASP A 91 1.88 17.15 -3.45
CA ASP A 91 1.52 17.07 -2.03
C ASP A 91 1.62 15.63 -1.48
N SER A 92 2.02 14.66 -2.31
CA SER A 92 2.24 13.28 -1.88
C SER A 92 3.49 13.18 -1.01
N THR A 93 3.35 12.57 0.17
CA THR A 93 4.45 12.40 1.14
C THR A 93 4.39 11.00 1.74
N LEU A 94 5.51 10.54 2.34
CA LEU A 94 5.45 9.35 3.19
C LEU A 94 4.60 9.64 4.44
N PHE A 95 3.89 8.61 4.93
CA PHE A 95 3.25 8.74 6.24
C PHE A 95 4.30 8.94 7.34
N GLU A 96 3.91 9.64 8.40
CA GLU A 96 4.76 9.87 9.56
C GLU A 96 5.26 8.54 10.16
N GLY A 97 6.56 8.41 10.35
CA GLY A 97 7.20 7.22 10.90
C GLY A 97 7.63 6.16 9.86
N ILE A 98 7.25 6.29 8.58
CA ILE A 98 7.67 5.35 7.52
C ILE A 98 9.19 5.33 7.34
N ASP A 99 9.85 6.48 7.33
CA ASP A 99 11.33 6.52 7.23
C ASP A 99 11.99 5.71 8.35
N ALA A 100 11.52 5.89 9.59
CA ALA A 100 12.05 5.16 10.75
C ALA A 100 11.72 3.66 10.68
N LEU A 101 10.54 3.28 10.18
CA LEU A 101 10.14 1.89 9.95
C LEU A 101 11.06 1.22 8.94
N LEU A 102 11.25 1.82 7.76
CA LEU A 102 12.07 1.26 6.68
C LEU A 102 13.55 1.16 7.09
N GLN A 103 14.07 2.18 7.79
CA GLN A 103 15.41 2.12 8.35
C GLN A 103 15.53 0.98 9.38
N GLY A 104 14.56 0.84 10.28
CA GLY A 104 14.59 -0.23 11.29
C GLY A 104 14.48 -1.63 10.69
N ILE A 105 13.74 -1.82 9.59
CA ILE A 105 13.69 -3.06 8.82
C ILE A 105 15.07 -3.37 8.24
N THR A 106 15.70 -2.38 7.62
CA THR A 106 17.03 -2.51 7.01
C THR A 106 18.10 -2.80 8.06
N ASP A 107 18.11 -2.10 9.18
CA ASP A 107 19.05 -2.31 10.29
C ASP A 107 18.93 -3.70 10.92
N ALA A 108 17.74 -4.28 10.88
CA ALA A 108 17.50 -5.66 11.33
C ALA A 108 17.89 -6.72 10.29
N GLY A 109 18.43 -6.33 9.14
CA GLY A 109 18.84 -7.22 8.06
C GLY A 109 17.67 -7.84 7.29
N MET A 110 16.46 -7.30 7.43
CA MET A 110 15.29 -7.71 6.66
C MET A 110 15.26 -6.96 5.32
N ALA A 111 14.80 -7.65 4.27
CA ALA A 111 14.50 -7.02 3.00
C ALA A 111 13.12 -6.33 3.06
N TRP A 112 12.89 -5.36 2.17
CA TRP A 112 11.55 -4.82 1.95
C TRP A 112 11.30 -4.44 0.50
N GLY A 113 10.04 -4.34 0.11
CA GLY A 113 9.64 -4.00 -1.26
C GLY A 113 8.23 -3.45 -1.34
N VAL A 114 7.88 -2.93 -2.51
CA VAL A 114 6.58 -2.35 -2.83
C VAL A 114 5.81 -3.28 -3.76
N VAL A 115 4.54 -3.56 -3.43
CA VAL A 115 3.61 -4.32 -4.28
C VAL A 115 2.27 -3.60 -4.28
N THR A 116 1.97 -2.91 -5.37
CA THR A 116 0.81 -2.02 -5.45
C THR A 116 -0.09 -2.31 -6.65
N ASN A 117 -1.37 -1.94 -6.56
CA ASN A 117 -2.29 -1.94 -7.71
C ASN A 117 -2.14 -0.69 -8.58
N LYS A 118 -1.30 0.27 -8.17
CA LYS A 118 -0.99 1.47 -8.97
C LYS A 118 -0.22 1.07 -10.23
N PRO A 119 -0.65 1.48 -11.45
CA PRO A 119 0.07 1.17 -12.69
C PRO A 119 1.49 1.73 -12.72
N ALA A 120 2.40 1.04 -13.42
CA ALA A 120 3.81 1.41 -13.56
C ALA A 120 4.00 2.84 -14.10
N ARG A 121 3.15 3.29 -15.02
CA ARG A 121 3.18 4.68 -15.53
C ARG A 121 3.13 5.75 -14.42
N PHE A 122 2.55 5.43 -13.26
CA PHE A 122 2.49 6.32 -12.10
C PHE A 122 3.47 5.91 -11.00
N THR A 123 3.67 4.60 -10.81
CA THR A 123 4.58 4.11 -9.77
C THR A 123 6.02 4.49 -10.06
N ASP A 124 6.50 4.24 -11.30
CA ASP A 124 7.90 4.46 -11.67
C ASP A 124 8.38 5.90 -11.49
N PRO A 125 7.64 6.93 -11.92
CA PRO A 125 8.05 8.32 -11.67
C PRO A 125 7.78 8.80 -10.25
N LEU A 126 6.84 8.21 -9.51
CA LEU A 126 6.52 8.60 -8.14
C LEU A 126 7.57 8.12 -7.14
N ILE A 127 7.99 6.86 -7.24
CA ILE A 127 8.92 6.20 -6.29
C ILE A 127 10.15 7.04 -5.96
N PRO A 128 10.94 7.56 -6.93
CA PRO A 128 12.10 8.37 -6.62
C PRO A 128 11.75 9.73 -6.00
N GLN A 129 10.59 10.31 -6.35
CA GLN A 129 10.17 11.61 -5.82
C GLN A 129 9.82 11.53 -4.34
N ILE A 130 9.30 10.39 -3.88
CA ILE A 130 9.01 10.13 -2.46
C ILE A 130 10.10 9.31 -1.76
N LYS A 131 11.28 9.16 -2.38
CA LYS A 131 12.50 8.54 -1.82
C LYS A 131 12.34 7.06 -1.44
N LEU A 132 11.59 6.29 -2.22
CA LEU A 132 11.44 4.84 -2.06
C LEU A 132 12.26 4.04 -3.10
N ASP A 133 13.17 4.66 -3.82
CA ASP A 133 14.03 4.06 -4.88
C ASP A 133 15.03 3.02 -4.35
N HIS A 134 15.19 2.92 -3.04
CA HIS A 134 16.01 1.91 -2.36
C HIS A 134 15.23 0.63 -1.98
N ALA A 135 13.96 0.50 -2.38
CA ALA A 135 13.20 -0.74 -2.24
C ALA A 135 13.87 -1.92 -2.95
N GLY A 136 13.95 -3.08 -2.32
CA GLY A 136 14.53 -4.30 -2.91
C GLY A 136 13.75 -4.83 -4.11
N CYS A 137 12.46 -4.51 -4.20
CA CYS A 137 11.64 -4.74 -5.40
C CYS A 137 10.46 -3.77 -5.46
N ILE A 138 9.96 -3.54 -6.68
CA ILE A 138 8.74 -2.79 -6.96
C ILE A 138 7.90 -3.60 -7.93
N VAL A 139 6.67 -3.95 -7.55
CA VAL A 139 5.69 -4.65 -8.38
C VAL A 139 4.49 -3.73 -8.53
N SER A 140 4.32 -3.20 -9.73
CA SER A 140 3.20 -2.29 -10.08
C SER A 140 1.97 -3.06 -10.52
N GLY A 141 0.82 -2.40 -10.59
CA GLY A 141 -0.48 -3.02 -10.83
C GLY A 141 -0.64 -3.71 -12.20
N ASP A 142 0.20 -3.37 -13.15
CA ASP A 142 0.27 -3.93 -14.50
C ASP A 142 1.52 -4.79 -14.76
N THR A 143 2.33 -5.05 -13.73
CA THR A 143 3.49 -5.96 -13.80
C THR A 143 3.07 -7.41 -14.05
N MET A 144 1.94 -7.82 -13.47
CA MET A 144 1.38 -9.16 -13.58
C MET A 144 0.02 -9.11 -14.26
N PRO A 145 -0.47 -10.23 -14.85
CA PRO A 145 -1.81 -10.30 -15.46
C PRO A 145 -2.95 -10.10 -14.46
N PHE A 146 -2.66 -10.24 -13.17
CA PHE A 146 -3.63 -10.12 -12.07
C PHE A 146 -3.15 -9.10 -11.06
N SER A 147 -4.10 -8.35 -10.48
CA SER A 147 -3.87 -7.39 -9.41
C SER A 147 -4.44 -7.91 -8.08
N LYS A 148 -4.06 -7.31 -6.94
CA LYS A 148 -4.68 -7.62 -5.63
C LYS A 148 -6.20 -7.45 -5.72
N PRO A 149 -7.00 -8.41 -5.20
CA PRO A 149 -6.68 -9.40 -4.17
C PRO A 149 -6.07 -10.72 -4.67
N HIS A 150 -5.75 -10.86 -5.97
CA HIS A 150 -5.03 -12.05 -6.43
C HIS A 150 -3.61 -12.09 -5.88
N PRO A 151 -3.08 -13.28 -5.42
CA PRO A 151 -1.76 -13.37 -4.79
C PRO A 151 -0.56 -13.17 -5.72
N ALA A 152 -0.74 -13.25 -7.04
CA ALA A 152 0.35 -13.24 -8.01
C ALA A 152 1.33 -12.04 -7.85
N PRO A 153 0.89 -10.78 -7.63
CA PRO A 153 1.82 -9.68 -7.42
C PRO A 153 2.69 -9.85 -6.17
N LEU A 154 2.14 -10.39 -5.08
CA LEU A 154 2.87 -10.61 -3.84
C LEU A 154 3.90 -11.73 -3.98
N LEU A 155 3.51 -12.81 -4.66
CA LEU A 155 4.42 -13.92 -4.99
C LEU A 155 5.56 -13.46 -5.89
N GLU A 156 5.29 -12.57 -6.83
CA GLU A 156 6.32 -11.94 -7.67
C GLU A 156 7.27 -11.06 -6.83
N GLY A 157 6.74 -10.29 -5.87
CA GLY A 157 7.55 -9.51 -4.94
C GLY A 157 8.50 -10.40 -4.13
N ALA A 158 7.98 -11.46 -3.52
CA ALA A 158 8.77 -12.45 -2.78
C ALA A 158 9.84 -13.11 -3.66
N ARG A 159 9.50 -13.49 -4.90
CA ARG A 159 10.43 -14.06 -5.88
C ARG A 159 11.57 -13.08 -6.24
N ARG A 160 11.26 -11.80 -6.44
CA ARG A 160 12.27 -10.76 -6.73
C ARG A 160 13.24 -10.55 -5.57
N LEU A 161 12.75 -10.67 -4.33
CA LEU A 161 13.57 -10.60 -3.13
C LEU A 161 14.35 -11.91 -2.85
N GLY A 162 14.03 -13.02 -3.54
CA GLY A 162 14.64 -14.32 -3.29
C GLY A 162 14.24 -14.93 -1.94
N ILE A 163 13.04 -14.60 -1.43
CA ILE A 163 12.54 -15.02 -0.11
C ILE A 163 11.24 -15.80 -0.31
N ALA A 164 11.12 -16.95 0.38
CA ALA A 164 9.90 -17.75 0.31
C ALA A 164 8.71 -16.99 0.93
N PRO A 165 7.49 -17.08 0.36
CA PRO A 165 6.34 -16.31 0.80
C PRO A 165 6.02 -16.45 2.28
N GLU A 166 6.16 -17.64 2.87
CA GLU A 166 5.95 -17.91 4.29
C GLU A 166 6.92 -17.17 5.24
N HIS A 167 7.98 -16.59 4.70
CA HIS A 167 8.92 -15.73 5.42
C HIS A 167 8.74 -14.24 5.09
N CYS A 168 7.69 -13.90 4.35
CA CYS A 168 7.33 -12.54 4.02
C CYS A 168 6.09 -12.11 4.83
N TRP A 169 6.08 -10.87 5.27
CA TRP A 169 4.86 -10.21 5.74
C TRP A 169 4.36 -9.25 4.67
N TYR A 170 3.05 -9.12 4.58
CA TYR A 170 2.42 -8.15 3.70
C TYR A 170 1.62 -7.12 4.50
N VAL A 171 1.84 -5.85 4.22
CA VAL A 171 1.26 -4.70 4.95
C VAL A 171 0.44 -3.87 3.97
N GLY A 172 -0.81 -3.56 4.33
CA GLY A 172 -1.68 -2.74 3.50
C GLY A 172 -2.86 -2.14 4.25
N ASP A 173 -3.51 -1.15 3.64
CA ASP A 173 -4.62 -0.37 4.19
C ASP A 173 -5.98 -0.67 3.54
N ASP A 174 -6.06 -1.74 2.75
CA ASP A 174 -7.29 -2.15 2.05
C ASP A 174 -7.55 -3.66 2.26
N LEU A 175 -8.82 -4.07 2.28
CA LEU A 175 -9.19 -5.48 2.42
C LEU A 175 -8.53 -6.38 1.37
N ARG A 176 -8.34 -5.86 0.13
CA ARG A 176 -7.66 -6.59 -0.96
C ARG A 176 -6.22 -6.95 -0.63
N ASP A 177 -5.56 -6.20 0.25
CA ASP A 177 -4.20 -6.47 0.72
C ASP A 177 -4.16 -7.69 1.61
N ILE A 178 -5.11 -7.76 2.53
CA ILE A 178 -5.23 -8.87 3.47
C ILE A 178 -5.64 -10.17 2.74
N GLU A 179 -6.58 -10.06 1.80
CA GLU A 179 -6.99 -11.20 0.96
C GLU A 179 -5.81 -11.72 0.11
N ALA A 180 -5.06 -10.82 -0.55
CA ALA A 180 -3.89 -11.18 -1.35
C ALA A 180 -2.77 -11.80 -0.49
N GLY A 181 -2.48 -11.22 0.68
CA GLY A 181 -1.46 -11.72 1.62
C GLY A 181 -1.76 -13.14 2.10
N ARG A 182 -3.01 -13.38 2.50
CA ARG A 182 -3.46 -14.72 2.89
C ARG A 182 -3.37 -15.72 1.76
N ALA A 183 -3.84 -15.33 0.56
CA ALA A 183 -3.79 -16.20 -0.61
C ALA A 183 -2.34 -16.48 -1.06
N ALA A 184 -1.38 -15.61 -0.72
CA ALA A 184 0.05 -15.80 -0.94
C ALA A 184 0.75 -16.58 0.19
N ASN A 185 0.03 -17.03 1.24
CA ASN A 185 0.59 -17.66 2.44
C ASN A 185 1.60 -16.76 3.17
N MET A 186 1.35 -15.46 3.21
CA MET A 186 2.10 -14.47 3.97
C MET A 186 1.36 -14.08 5.25
N VAL A 187 2.09 -13.67 6.27
CA VAL A 187 1.51 -12.99 7.43
C VAL A 187 0.99 -11.62 6.98
N THR A 188 -0.20 -11.26 7.42
CA THR A 188 -0.89 -10.05 6.99
C THR A 188 -0.98 -9.01 8.10
N VAL A 189 -0.67 -7.77 7.78
CA VAL A 189 -0.79 -6.62 8.68
C VAL A 189 -1.71 -5.57 8.07
N ALA A 190 -2.83 -5.31 8.71
CA ALA A 190 -3.67 -4.16 8.38
C ALA A 190 -3.09 -2.90 9.02
N CYS A 191 -2.91 -1.84 8.23
CA CYS A 191 -2.45 -0.55 8.73
C CYS A 191 -3.62 0.43 8.86
N ALA A 192 -3.93 0.82 10.11
CA ALA A 192 -5.04 1.71 10.42
C ALA A 192 -4.73 3.20 10.23
N TRP A 193 -3.49 3.56 9.88
CA TRP A 193 -3.11 4.94 9.54
C TRP A 193 -3.46 5.34 8.11
N GLY A 194 -3.83 4.36 7.25
CA GLY A 194 -4.10 4.53 5.84
C GLY A 194 -5.47 5.14 5.51
N TYR A 195 -5.98 4.81 4.33
CA TYR A 195 -7.30 5.26 3.88
C TYR A 195 -8.43 4.39 4.42
N CYS A 196 -8.17 3.09 4.59
CA CYS A 196 -9.05 2.06 5.15
C CYS A 196 -10.40 1.88 4.45
N GLY A 197 -10.72 2.69 3.45
CA GLY A 197 -11.99 2.62 2.72
C GLY A 197 -13.22 2.80 3.60
N SER A 198 -14.26 2.01 3.34
CA SER A 198 -15.54 2.05 4.07
C SER A 198 -15.73 0.87 5.04
N VAL A 199 -14.80 -0.07 5.09
CA VAL A 199 -14.87 -1.27 5.93
C VAL A 199 -13.81 -1.16 7.03
N GLU A 200 -14.23 -1.34 8.28
CA GLU A 200 -13.34 -1.24 9.43
C GLU A 200 -12.20 -2.28 9.38
N PRO A 201 -10.92 -1.88 9.49
CA PRO A 201 -9.76 -2.77 9.40
C PRO A 201 -9.78 -3.93 10.40
N THR A 202 -10.40 -3.74 11.56
CA THR A 202 -10.59 -4.78 12.58
C THR A 202 -11.40 -5.99 12.10
N THR A 203 -12.18 -5.81 11.02
CA THR A 203 -13.06 -6.86 10.46
C THR A 203 -12.43 -7.62 9.31
N TRP A 204 -11.27 -7.19 8.79
CA TRP A 204 -10.62 -7.83 7.64
C TRP A 204 -9.98 -9.18 7.99
N GLY A 205 -9.81 -9.43 9.29
CA GLY A 205 -9.22 -10.65 9.82
C GLY A 205 -7.73 -10.75 9.50
N ALA A 206 -7.01 -9.66 9.40
CA ALA A 206 -5.55 -9.67 9.32
C ALA A 206 -4.94 -10.33 10.56
N ASP A 207 -3.73 -10.88 10.43
CA ASP A 207 -3.01 -11.48 11.57
C ASP A 207 -2.65 -10.41 12.61
N PHE A 208 -2.35 -9.19 12.15
CA PHE A 208 -2.08 -8.02 12.99
C PHE A 208 -2.79 -6.77 12.49
N LEU A 209 -3.09 -5.87 13.43
CA LEU A 209 -3.54 -4.50 13.16
C LEU A 209 -2.59 -3.53 13.86
N CYS A 210 -1.99 -2.62 13.09
CA CYS A 210 -1.11 -1.58 13.61
C CYS A 210 -1.75 -0.20 13.41
N ALA A 211 -1.78 0.62 14.46
CA ALA A 211 -2.33 1.96 14.39
C ALA A 211 -1.36 2.97 13.76
N THR A 212 -0.05 2.73 13.87
CA THR A 212 1.02 3.58 13.34
C THR A 212 2.14 2.76 12.72
N PRO A 213 2.98 3.34 11.84
CA PRO A 213 4.20 2.68 11.36
C PRO A 213 5.17 2.27 12.47
N LEU A 214 5.21 3.04 13.57
CA LEU A 214 6.07 2.72 14.72
C LEU A 214 5.55 1.52 15.52
N ASP A 215 4.24 1.29 15.56
CA ASP A 215 3.67 0.06 16.15
C ASP A 215 4.10 -1.17 15.36
N LEU A 216 4.12 -1.08 14.03
CA LEU A 216 4.64 -2.15 13.18
C LEU A 216 6.13 -2.39 13.43
N LEU A 217 6.93 -1.33 13.55
CA LEU A 217 8.35 -1.46 13.87
C LEU A 217 8.57 -2.15 15.24
N ALA A 218 7.78 -1.79 16.24
CA ALA A 218 7.84 -2.42 17.57
C ALA A 218 7.45 -3.91 17.50
N LEU A 219 6.42 -4.24 16.72
CA LEU A 219 5.99 -5.62 16.48
C LEU A 219 7.09 -6.45 15.82
N LEU A 220 7.70 -5.96 14.74
CA LEU A 220 8.80 -6.64 14.04
C LEU A 220 10.00 -6.90 14.96
N ARG A 221 10.37 -5.94 15.79
CA ARG A 221 11.45 -6.08 16.79
C ARG A 221 11.11 -7.14 17.85
N SER A 222 9.87 -7.20 18.31
CA SER A 222 9.45 -8.20 19.28
C SER A 222 9.55 -9.63 18.75
N CYS A 223 9.25 -9.84 17.46
CA CYS A 223 9.39 -11.13 16.80
C CYS A 223 10.88 -11.53 16.62
N ALA A 224 11.77 -10.56 16.36
CA ALA A 224 13.19 -10.81 16.15
C ALA A 224 13.90 -11.30 17.44
N THR A 225 13.52 -10.79 18.61
CA THR A 225 14.14 -11.15 19.90
C THR A 225 13.87 -12.59 20.33
N VAL A 226 12.77 -13.20 19.83
CA VAL A 226 12.39 -14.57 20.15
C VAL A 226 13.16 -15.59 19.32
N SER A 227 13.71 -15.19 18.18
CA SER A 227 14.40 -16.07 17.21
C SER A 227 15.89 -16.27 17.48
N SER A 228 16.49 -15.56 18.46
CA SER A 228 17.89 -15.75 18.82
C SER A 228 18.04 -16.99 19.72
N PRO A 229 18.72 -18.09 19.29
CA PRO A 229 19.05 -19.18 20.20
C PRO A 229 20.00 -18.63 21.28
N VAL A 230 19.65 -18.86 22.54
CA VAL A 230 20.57 -18.69 23.66
C VAL A 230 21.84 -19.45 23.31
N ALA A 231 22.93 -18.72 23.02
CA ALA A 231 24.25 -19.32 22.86
C ALA A 231 24.56 -20.06 24.19
N SER A 232 24.49 -21.37 24.18
CA SER A 232 24.93 -22.20 25.29
C SER A 232 26.44 -22.01 25.44
N ILE A 233 26.82 -21.27 26.46
CA ILE A 233 28.21 -21.20 26.89
C ILE A 233 28.53 -22.56 27.52
N ALA A 234 29.31 -23.34 26.81
CA ALA A 234 29.97 -24.53 27.35
C ALA A 234 31.38 -24.17 27.77
#